data_073c3a1435bfcee0e753b9cb442acda6
#
_entry.id   073c3a1435bfcee0e753b9cb442acda6
#
_cell.length_a   1.000
_cell.length_b   1.000
_cell.length_c   1.000
_cell.angle_alpha   90.00
_cell.angle_beta   90.00
_cell.angle_gamma   90.00
#
_symmetry.space_group_name_H-M   'P 1'
#
loop_
_entity.id
_entity.type
_entity.pdbx_description
1 polymer ?
#
loop_
_entity_poly.entity_id
_entity_poly.type
_entity_poly.pdbx_seq_one_letter_code
_entity_poly.pdbx_strand_id
1 'polypeptide(L)'
;MPVGSICLIRKNGTLLLQERALGRFGGGKWEAPGGKIQPGESLEECVVREVREETGLTIRDPERHGSFEVYFGGGDEPHWVVHVFSASRFAGWLQASAEGILRWFPEDQLPYEQMWPSDQHWLPAILAGHRVQATFWFDEKAERLLDQAVRID
;
A
#
# COMPACT_ATOMS: atom_id res chain seq x y z
N MET A 1 -8.96 14.83 6.49
CA MET A 1 -8.02 14.24 5.52
C MET A 1 -7.80 12.77 5.89
N PRO A 2 -8.14 11.84 4.99
CA PRO A 2 -7.94 10.41 5.29
C PRO A 2 -6.46 10.07 5.41
N VAL A 3 -6.12 9.38 6.48
CA VAL A 3 -4.77 8.89 6.73
C VAL A 3 -4.85 7.38 6.89
N GLY A 4 -3.93 6.67 6.27
CA GLY A 4 -3.87 5.23 6.36
C GLY A 4 -2.45 4.71 6.35
N SER A 5 -2.36 3.39 6.48
CA SER A 5 -1.10 2.68 6.44
C SER A 5 -1.24 1.43 5.58
N ILE A 6 -0.17 1.08 4.89
CA ILE A 6 -0.07 -0.16 4.12
C ILE A 6 1.19 -0.89 4.55
N CYS A 7 1.21 -2.20 4.33
CA CYS A 7 2.36 -3.01 4.68
C CYS A 7 2.88 -3.83 3.50
N LEU A 8 4.16 -3.71 3.25
CA LEU A 8 4.88 -4.56 2.33
C LEU A 8 5.33 -5.80 3.11
N ILE A 9 4.56 -6.89 3.01
CA ILE A 9 4.87 -8.14 3.69
C ILE A 9 5.77 -8.96 2.78
N ARG A 10 6.99 -9.20 3.24
CA ARG A 10 8.05 -9.80 2.43
C ARG A 10 8.44 -11.17 2.96
N LYS A 11 8.58 -12.14 2.05
CA LYS A 11 8.98 -13.51 2.38
C LYS A 11 9.78 -14.10 1.23
N ASN A 12 11.05 -14.46 1.50
CA ASN A 12 11.90 -15.16 0.53
C ASN A 12 11.93 -14.50 -0.86
N GLY A 13 12.08 -13.18 -0.91
CA GLY A 13 12.13 -12.45 -2.18
C GLY A 13 10.79 -12.24 -2.84
N THR A 14 9.69 -12.50 -2.11
CA THR A 14 8.33 -12.27 -2.61
C THR A 14 7.60 -11.22 -1.76
N LEU A 15 6.63 -10.58 -2.37
CA LEU A 15 5.79 -9.56 -1.76
C LEU A 15 4.33 -10.00 -1.83
N LEU A 16 3.62 -9.86 -0.70
CA LEU A 16 2.19 -10.19 -0.66
C LEU A 16 1.37 -9.03 -1.19
N LEU A 17 0.59 -9.29 -2.22
CA LEU A 17 -0.34 -8.30 -2.75
C LEU A 17 -1.76 -8.86 -2.71
N GLN A 18 -2.71 -7.93 -2.68
CA GLN A 18 -4.14 -8.20 -2.69
C GLN A 18 -4.73 -7.61 -3.94
N GLU A 19 -5.50 -8.41 -4.69
CA GLU A 19 -6.30 -7.90 -5.79
C GLU A 19 -7.61 -7.39 -5.21
N ARG A 20 -7.90 -6.10 -5.38
CA ARG A 20 -9.12 -5.51 -4.85
C ARG A 20 -10.35 -6.11 -5.54
N ALA A 21 -11.40 -6.36 -4.76
CA ALA A 21 -12.64 -6.92 -5.26
C ALA A 21 -13.24 -6.04 -6.36
N LEU A 22 -13.78 -6.67 -7.40
CA LEU A 22 -14.50 -5.98 -8.46
C LEU A 22 -15.72 -5.26 -7.88
N GLY A 23 -16.06 -4.11 -8.45
CA GLY A 23 -17.16 -3.30 -7.96
C GLY A 23 -16.78 -2.27 -6.90
N ARG A 24 -15.54 -2.32 -6.39
CA ARG A 24 -14.98 -1.33 -5.47
C ARG A 24 -14.11 -0.35 -6.22
N PHE A 25 -13.88 0.83 -5.63
CA PHE A 25 -12.92 1.79 -6.17
C PHE A 25 -11.55 1.10 -6.30
N GLY A 26 -10.97 1.15 -7.50
CA GLY A 26 -9.72 0.44 -7.79
C GLY A 26 -9.87 -1.06 -7.97
N GLY A 27 -11.09 -1.58 -8.15
CA GLY A 27 -11.33 -3.01 -8.32
C GLY A 27 -10.50 -3.62 -9.43
N GLY A 28 -9.94 -4.79 -9.17
CA GLY A 28 -9.04 -5.50 -10.08
C GLY A 28 -7.57 -5.08 -9.98
N LYS A 29 -7.25 -4.04 -9.22
CA LYS A 29 -5.86 -3.64 -9.00
C LYS A 29 -5.22 -4.44 -7.88
N TRP A 30 -3.96 -4.78 -8.06
CA TRP A 30 -3.15 -5.42 -7.03
C TRP A 30 -2.48 -4.34 -6.19
N GLU A 31 -2.55 -4.48 -4.87
CA GLU A 31 -1.96 -3.51 -3.95
C GLU A 31 -1.53 -4.18 -2.64
N ALA A 32 -0.69 -3.48 -1.88
CA ALA A 32 -0.32 -3.94 -0.55
C ALA A 32 -1.51 -3.84 0.41
N PRO A 33 -1.68 -4.78 1.33
CA PRO A 33 -2.75 -4.71 2.32
C PRO A 33 -2.57 -3.52 3.26
N GLY A 34 -3.68 -2.95 3.70
CA GLY A 34 -3.70 -1.80 4.59
C GLY A 34 -5.04 -1.09 4.56
N GLY A 35 -5.14 0.02 5.26
CA GLY A 35 -6.37 0.78 5.29
C GLY A 35 -6.30 2.02 6.17
N LYS A 36 -7.46 2.57 6.48
CA LYS A 36 -7.61 3.83 7.22
C LYS A 36 -7.32 3.68 8.71
N ILE A 37 -6.64 4.68 9.25
CA ILE A 37 -6.47 4.79 10.70
C ILE A 37 -7.84 5.05 11.37
N GLN A 38 -8.05 4.40 12.50
CA GLN A 38 -9.24 4.60 13.33
C GLN A 38 -8.93 5.57 14.49
N PRO A 39 -9.95 6.24 15.06
CA PRO A 39 -9.73 7.14 16.19
C PRO A 39 -9.00 6.45 17.33
N GLY A 40 -7.97 7.12 17.87
CA GLY A 40 -7.19 6.60 18.99
C GLY A 40 -6.13 5.57 18.62
N GLU A 41 -6.02 5.21 17.35
CA GLU A 41 -5.10 4.21 16.86
C GLU A 41 -3.81 4.88 16.38
N SER A 42 -2.64 4.29 16.66
CA SER A 42 -1.40 4.72 16.04
C SER A 42 -1.31 4.16 14.61
N LEU A 43 -0.39 4.70 13.82
CA LEU A 43 -0.15 4.17 12.47
C LEU A 43 0.28 2.70 12.50
N GLU A 44 1.12 2.34 13.47
CA GLU A 44 1.58 0.96 13.64
C GLU A 44 0.43 0.04 14.04
N GLU A 45 -0.40 0.46 15.00
CA GLU A 45 -1.60 -0.30 15.37
C GLU A 45 -2.55 -0.48 14.19
N CYS A 46 -2.70 0.58 13.39
CA CYS A 46 -3.53 0.54 12.19
C CYS A 46 -3.04 -0.53 11.21
N VAL A 47 -1.75 -0.53 10.89
CA VAL A 47 -1.22 -1.47 9.90
C VAL A 47 -1.29 -2.91 10.39
N VAL A 48 -1.05 -3.15 11.67
CA VAL A 48 -1.18 -4.50 12.26
C VAL A 48 -2.62 -4.98 12.16
N ARG A 49 -3.57 -4.13 12.53
CA ARG A 49 -4.99 -4.48 12.49
C ARG A 49 -5.48 -4.74 11.06
N GLU A 50 -5.17 -3.82 10.13
CA GLU A 50 -5.63 -3.95 8.75
C GLU A 50 -5.05 -5.19 8.06
N VAL A 51 -3.77 -5.47 8.27
CA VAL A 51 -3.15 -6.67 7.71
C VAL A 51 -3.85 -7.93 8.22
N ARG A 52 -4.15 -7.97 9.50
CA ARG A 52 -4.83 -9.13 10.07
C ARG A 52 -6.24 -9.30 9.50
N GLU A 53 -7.00 -8.22 9.41
CA GLU A 53 -8.35 -8.25 8.85
C GLU A 53 -8.37 -8.70 7.39
N GLU A 54 -7.42 -8.22 6.61
CA GLU A 54 -7.40 -8.50 5.17
C GLU A 54 -6.72 -9.80 4.79
N THR A 55 -5.72 -10.23 5.55
CA THR A 55 -4.87 -11.36 5.15
C THR A 55 -4.88 -12.54 6.12
N GLY A 56 -5.28 -12.35 7.36
CA GLY A 56 -5.19 -13.35 8.42
C GLY A 56 -3.81 -13.40 9.10
N LEU A 57 -2.84 -12.63 8.61
CA LEU A 57 -1.50 -12.63 9.18
C LEU A 57 -1.36 -11.60 10.30
N THR A 58 -0.60 -11.96 11.33
CA THR A 58 -0.20 -11.03 12.39
C THR A 58 1.26 -10.66 12.16
N ILE A 59 1.50 -9.45 11.67
CA ILE A 59 2.86 -8.95 11.43
C ILE A 59 3.50 -8.53 12.74
N ARG A 60 4.82 -8.65 12.79
CA ARG A 60 5.63 -8.28 13.97
C ARG A 60 6.67 -7.27 13.58
N ASP A 61 6.89 -6.29 14.45
CA ASP A 61 7.92 -5.27 14.31
C ASP A 61 7.91 -4.61 12.92
N PRO A 62 6.77 -4.07 12.47
CA PRO A 62 6.72 -3.40 11.19
C PRO A 62 7.63 -2.17 11.20
N GLU A 63 8.35 -1.97 10.11
CA GLU A 63 9.29 -0.87 9.96
C GLU A 63 8.74 0.15 8.98
N ARG A 64 8.74 1.44 9.37
CA ARG A 64 8.21 2.51 8.54
C ARG A 64 9.28 3.00 7.57
N HIS A 65 8.91 3.13 6.29
CA HIS A 65 9.82 3.53 5.21
C HIS A 65 9.47 4.88 4.57
N GLY A 66 8.41 5.51 4.99
CA GLY A 66 8.02 6.79 4.45
C GLY A 66 6.52 6.93 4.25
N SER A 67 6.15 7.87 3.39
CA SER A 67 4.75 8.18 3.12
C SER A 67 4.59 8.80 1.76
N PHE A 68 3.35 8.77 1.25
CA PHE A 68 3.01 9.54 0.06
C PHE A 68 1.61 10.14 0.20
N GLU A 69 1.41 11.26 -0.47
CA GLU A 69 0.12 11.94 -0.55
C GLU A 69 -0.45 11.76 -1.95
N VAL A 70 -1.76 11.60 -2.03
CA VAL A 70 -2.46 11.39 -3.30
C VAL A 70 -3.55 12.43 -3.47
N TYR A 71 -3.53 13.11 -4.62
CA TYR A 71 -4.53 14.08 -5.02
C TYR A 71 -5.30 13.55 -6.22
N PHE A 72 -6.61 13.71 -6.20
CA PHE A 72 -7.49 13.36 -7.32
C PHE A 72 -8.20 14.61 -7.81
N GLY A 73 -8.09 14.90 -9.13
CA GLY A 73 -8.87 15.94 -9.76
C GLY A 73 -8.54 17.38 -9.40
N GLY A 74 -7.39 17.62 -8.83
CA GLY A 74 -7.04 18.93 -8.32
C GLY A 74 -7.68 19.17 -6.95
N GLY A 75 -7.27 20.18 -6.26
CA GLY A 75 -7.75 20.51 -4.93
C GLY A 75 -6.58 20.88 -4.04
N ASP A 76 -6.88 21.51 -2.91
CA ASP A 76 -5.87 22.04 -2.02
C ASP A 76 -5.41 21.04 -0.96
N GLU A 77 -6.16 19.97 -0.77
CA GLU A 77 -5.86 18.95 0.22
C GLU A 77 -5.70 17.57 -0.42
N PRO A 78 -4.77 16.74 0.09
CA PRO A 78 -4.66 15.37 -0.41
C PRO A 78 -5.93 14.58 -0.12
N HIS A 79 -6.29 13.73 -1.06
CA HIS A 79 -7.40 12.79 -0.90
C HIS A 79 -7.01 11.69 0.09
N TRP A 80 -5.74 11.31 0.09
CA TRP A 80 -5.16 10.31 0.98
C TRP A 80 -3.75 10.67 1.39
N VAL A 81 -3.40 10.34 2.62
CA VAL A 81 -2.01 10.27 3.08
C VAL A 81 -1.75 8.83 3.50
N VAL A 82 -0.79 8.20 2.87
CA VAL A 82 -0.49 6.77 3.07
C VAL A 82 0.89 6.62 3.67
N HIS A 83 0.98 5.96 4.82
CA HIS A 83 2.26 5.62 5.45
C HIS A 83 2.62 4.20 5.09
N VAL A 84 3.86 3.98 4.68
CA VAL A 84 4.33 2.68 4.16
C VAL A 84 5.19 1.99 5.20
N PHE A 85 4.79 0.78 5.55
CA PHE A 85 5.54 -0.11 6.44
C PHE A 85 6.00 -1.34 5.66
N SER A 86 7.00 -2.04 6.19
CA SER A 86 7.34 -3.37 5.74
C SER A 86 7.43 -4.31 6.93
N ALA A 87 7.23 -5.60 6.69
CA ALA A 87 7.38 -6.64 7.69
C ALA A 87 7.85 -7.91 7.01
N SER A 88 8.86 -8.56 7.61
CA SER A 88 9.35 -9.87 7.17
C SER A 88 9.09 -10.95 8.22
N ARG A 89 8.58 -10.55 9.38
CA ARG A 89 8.23 -11.47 10.48
C ARG A 89 6.73 -11.42 10.69
N PHE A 90 6.10 -12.58 10.61
CA PHE A 90 4.65 -12.68 10.80
C PHE A 90 4.27 -14.10 11.22
N ALA A 91 3.08 -14.24 11.75
CA ALA A 91 2.50 -15.52 12.15
C ALA A 91 1.09 -15.65 11.58
N GLY A 92 0.55 -16.85 11.57
CA GLY A 92 -0.80 -17.10 11.09
C GLY A 92 -0.82 -17.66 9.69
N TRP A 93 -2.02 -17.70 9.12
CA TRP A 93 -2.29 -18.32 7.83
C TRP A 93 -3.00 -17.33 6.95
N LEU A 94 -2.70 -17.34 5.65
CA LEU A 94 -3.43 -16.52 4.69
C LEU A 94 -4.89 -16.95 4.67
N GLN A 95 -5.77 -15.97 4.87
CA GLN A 95 -7.21 -16.16 4.78
C GLN A 95 -7.77 -15.09 3.85
N ALA A 96 -8.40 -15.53 2.77
CA ALA A 96 -9.07 -14.59 1.87
C ALA A 96 -10.19 -13.90 2.63
N SER A 97 -10.35 -12.62 2.38
CA SER A 97 -11.46 -11.83 2.92
C SER A 97 -12.34 -11.35 1.79
N ALA A 98 -13.44 -10.66 2.13
CA ALA A 98 -14.27 -10.00 1.12
C ALA A 98 -13.53 -8.87 0.39
N GLU A 99 -12.35 -8.47 0.87
CA GLU A 99 -11.55 -7.41 0.28
C GLU A 99 -10.88 -7.82 -1.03
N GLY A 100 -10.62 -9.12 -1.25
CA GLY A 100 -10.03 -9.58 -2.49
C GLY A 100 -9.21 -10.84 -2.36
N ILE A 101 -8.45 -11.14 -3.41
CA ILE A 101 -7.60 -12.31 -3.54
C ILE A 101 -6.18 -11.97 -3.13
N LEU A 102 -5.50 -12.89 -2.43
CA LEU A 102 -4.12 -12.70 -1.96
C LEU A 102 -3.17 -13.58 -2.77
N ARG A 103 -2.01 -13.01 -3.13
CA ARG A 103 -0.97 -13.74 -3.86
C ARG A 103 0.41 -13.20 -3.52
N TRP A 104 1.39 -14.11 -3.43
CA TRP A 104 2.81 -13.74 -3.33
C TRP A 104 3.38 -13.57 -4.74
N PHE A 105 4.02 -12.40 -4.97
CA PHE A 105 4.67 -12.10 -6.25
C PHE A 105 6.17 -11.99 -6.02
N PRO A 106 7.01 -12.51 -6.93
CA PRO A 106 8.43 -12.18 -6.90
C PRO A 106 8.64 -10.68 -6.94
N GLU A 107 9.55 -10.17 -6.10
CA GLU A 107 9.76 -8.71 -6.00
C GLU A 107 10.30 -8.09 -7.29
N ASP A 108 10.95 -8.89 -8.13
CA ASP A 108 11.44 -8.45 -9.44
C ASP A 108 10.43 -8.65 -10.58
N GLN A 109 9.23 -9.13 -10.27
CA GLN A 109 8.18 -9.41 -11.25
C GLN A 109 6.81 -8.91 -10.77
N LEU A 110 6.79 -7.73 -10.17
CA LEU A 110 5.55 -7.16 -9.68
C LEU A 110 4.65 -6.72 -10.84
N PRO A 111 3.32 -6.87 -10.69
CA PRO A 111 2.38 -6.60 -11.78
C PRO A 111 2.05 -5.10 -11.90
N TYR A 112 3.05 -4.25 -12.15
CA TYR A 112 2.87 -2.80 -12.17
C TYR A 112 1.77 -2.32 -13.12
N GLU A 113 1.55 -3.03 -14.23
CA GLU A 113 0.48 -2.67 -15.16
C GLU A 113 -0.92 -2.86 -14.56
N GLN A 114 -1.03 -3.70 -13.53
CA GLN A 114 -2.27 -3.99 -12.83
C GLN A 114 -2.26 -3.40 -11.42
N MET A 115 -1.40 -2.43 -11.17
CA MET A 115 -1.29 -1.71 -9.90
C MET A 115 -1.64 -0.24 -10.16
N TRP A 116 -1.63 0.58 -9.11
CA TRP A 116 -1.82 2.01 -9.28
C TRP A 116 -0.66 2.59 -10.08
N PRO A 117 -0.90 3.53 -11.01
CA PRO A 117 0.18 4.11 -11.82
C PRO A 117 1.31 4.74 -11.01
N SER A 118 1.06 5.13 -9.77
CA SER A 118 2.07 5.71 -8.89
C SER A 118 3.03 4.68 -8.30
N ASP A 119 2.62 3.41 -8.21
CA ASP A 119 3.37 2.40 -7.45
C ASP A 119 4.76 2.14 -8.02
N GLN A 120 4.92 2.16 -9.33
CA GLN A 120 6.23 1.96 -9.98
C GLN A 120 7.23 3.06 -9.63
N HIS A 121 6.78 4.18 -9.10
CA HIS A 121 7.65 5.33 -8.80
C HIS A 121 8.14 5.36 -7.36
N TRP A 122 7.55 4.60 -6.44
CA TRP A 122 7.98 4.58 -5.05
C TRP A 122 8.35 3.19 -4.53
N LEU A 123 7.65 2.16 -5.00
CA LEU A 123 7.79 0.81 -4.46
C LEU A 123 9.19 0.21 -4.68
N PRO A 124 9.78 0.29 -5.88
CA PRO A 124 11.12 -0.28 -6.07
C PRO A 124 12.18 0.32 -5.15
N ALA A 125 12.10 1.62 -4.86
CA ALA A 125 13.05 2.28 -3.99
C ALA A 125 12.96 1.76 -2.55
N ILE A 126 11.75 1.56 -2.04
CA ILE A 126 11.56 1.02 -0.69
C ILE A 126 12.04 -0.44 -0.63
N LEU A 127 11.73 -1.24 -1.65
CA LEU A 127 12.21 -2.63 -1.69
C LEU A 127 13.74 -2.71 -1.74
N ALA A 128 14.39 -1.70 -2.29
CA ALA A 128 15.86 -1.60 -2.31
C ALA A 128 16.44 -1.04 -1.01
N GLY A 129 15.62 -0.72 -0.02
CA GLY A 129 16.07 -0.28 1.29
C GLY A 129 16.09 1.23 1.50
N HIS A 130 15.55 1.99 0.56
CA HIS A 130 15.49 3.44 0.67
C HIS A 130 14.24 3.89 1.42
N ARG A 131 14.27 5.13 1.91
CA ARG A 131 13.08 5.82 2.39
C ARG A 131 12.53 6.68 1.27
N VAL A 132 11.21 6.83 1.25
CA VAL A 132 10.54 7.61 0.20
C VAL A 132 9.53 8.56 0.82
N GLN A 133 9.53 9.79 0.30
CA GLN A 133 8.46 10.74 0.56
C GLN A 133 8.01 11.28 -0.80
N ALA A 134 6.72 11.16 -1.08
CA ALA A 134 6.23 11.46 -2.42
C ALA A 134 4.86 12.11 -2.42
N THR A 135 4.54 12.74 -3.55
CA THR A 135 3.22 13.28 -3.83
C THR A 135 2.85 12.88 -5.24
N PHE A 136 1.61 12.42 -5.42
CA PHE A 136 1.10 11.98 -6.69
C PHE A 136 -0.21 12.69 -7.01
N TRP A 137 -0.30 13.24 -8.22
CA TRP A 137 -1.50 13.93 -8.72
C TRP A 137 -2.12 13.12 -9.83
N PHE A 138 -3.36 12.68 -9.60
CA PHE A 138 -4.16 11.91 -10.55
C PHE A 138 -5.29 12.75 -11.13
N ASP A 139 -5.87 12.29 -12.23
CA ASP A 139 -7.11 12.85 -12.76
C ASP A 139 -8.28 12.55 -11.79
N GLU A 140 -9.45 13.09 -12.09
CA GLU A 140 -10.63 12.96 -11.23
C GLU A 140 -11.04 11.51 -11.00
N LYS A 141 -10.81 10.65 -11.99
CA LYS A 141 -11.19 9.22 -11.92
C LYS A 141 -10.08 8.35 -11.34
N ALA A 142 -8.94 8.95 -10.97
CA ALA A 142 -7.77 8.22 -10.46
C ALA A 142 -7.23 7.17 -11.44
N GLU A 143 -7.43 7.39 -12.74
CA GLU A 143 -6.98 6.45 -13.77
C GLU A 143 -5.62 6.82 -14.34
N ARG A 144 -5.29 8.11 -14.39
CA ARG A 144 -4.07 8.62 -14.98
C ARG A 144 -3.27 9.42 -13.98
N LEU A 145 -1.99 9.10 -13.87
CA LEU A 145 -1.05 9.90 -13.09
C LEU A 145 -0.64 11.11 -13.93
N LEU A 146 -0.98 12.30 -13.45
CA LEU A 146 -0.74 13.56 -14.17
C LEU A 146 0.61 14.18 -13.81
N ASP A 147 1.04 14.04 -12.56
CA ASP A 147 2.30 14.61 -12.09
C ASP A 147 2.76 13.89 -10.83
N GLN A 148 4.03 14.06 -10.50
CA GLN A 148 4.61 13.42 -9.32
C GLN A 148 5.80 14.21 -8.79
N ALA A 149 6.01 14.11 -7.48
CA ALA A 149 7.21 14.59 -6.82
C ALA A 149 7.68 13.47 -5.89
N VAL A 150 8.86 12.91 -6.15
CA VAL A 150 9.36 11.77 -5.40
C VAL A 150 10.75 12.10 -4.84
N ARG A 151 10.90 12.03 -3.52
CA ARG A 151 12.18 12.15 -2.85
C ARG A 151 12.58 10.80 -2.29
N ILE A 152 13.75 10.35 -2.66
CA ILE A 152 14.33 9.07 -2.22
C ILE A 152 15.57 9.38 -1.40
N ASP A 153 15.61 8.91 -0.16
CA ASP A 153 16.71 9.11 0.76
C ASP A 153 17.55 7.86 0.95
#